data_3bce6a9b42eb765b2a5c25a34ddac6b5
#
_entry.id   3bce6a9b42eb765b2a5c25a34ddac6b5
#
_cell.length_a   1.000
_cell.length_b   1.000
_cell.length_c   1.000
_cell.angle_alpha   90.00
_cell.angle_beta   90.00
_cell.angle_gamma   90.00
#
_symmetry.space_group_name_H-M   'P 1'
#
loop_
_entity.id
_entity.type
_entity.pdbx_description
1 polymer ?
#
loop_
_entity_poly.entity_id
_entity_poly.type
_entity_poly.pdbx_seq_one_letter_code
_entity_poly.pdbx_strand_id
1 'polypeptide(L)'
;MRLTKTHYWAGAAVALVLLAWLTFFSVRETEFALITQFGRPVRTVTDAGLHVKWFFQSSTYFDRRLRVYDPRPSEFLTRDKKNLVIESYVAWRIRDPKHFVETVGDPVSAEMRLHDIVWSGLSAVLGTHDLDSIVAPSAAGVQAESFLDQLTAATGSSALSQYGIEIVDVRIKRLNLPEQNKQSVYARMRAERERIARQYRAEGEEQALRIRADADRQRDEILSAAYKEAERTRGEGDAAATRTYSQAYSRNPKFYKLVRTLESYKKILDDKTTAILSSDSELLKVLMKGEGAQ
;
A
#
# COMPACT_ATOMS: atom_id res chain seq x y z
N MET A 1 86.26 5.52 41.84
CA MET A 1 85.60 6.43 40.95
C MET A 1 84.50 7.16 41.71
N ARG A 2 84.75 8.42 42.16
CA ARG A 2 83.72 9.21 42.89
C ARG A 2 82.78 9.80 41.86
N LEU A 3 81.54 9.23 41.75
CA LEU A 3 80.52 9.81 41.00
C LEU A 3 80.20 11.23 41.50
N THR A 4 80.46 12.23 40.70
CA THR A 4 80.26 13.66 41.06
C THR A 4 78.75 13.92 41.27
N LYS A 5 78.39 14.82 42.20
CA LYS A 5 76.99 15.17 42.54
C LYS A 5 76.15 15.47 41.30
N THR A 6 76.76 15.96 40.22
CA THR A 6 76.15 16.25 38.91
C THR A 6 75.55 14.97 38.22
N HIS A 7 76.20 13.80 38.32
CA HIS A 7 75.69 12.56 37.75
C HIS A 7 74.47 12.04 38.48
N TYR A 8 74.37 12.23 39.82
CA TYR A 8 73.16 11.88 40.58
C TYR A 8 71.99 12.76 40.22
N TRP A 9 72.18 14.07 40.06
CA TRP A 9 71.12 14.99 39.58
C TRP A 9 70.72 14.70 38.17
N ALA A 10 71.62 14.40 37.27
CA ALA A 10 71.30 13.97 35.90
C ALA A 10 70.52 12.67 35.88
N GLY A 11 70.90 11.67 36.67
CA GLY A 11 70.19 10.40 36.83
C GLY A 11 68.77 10.59 37.41
N ALA A 12 68.65 11.46 38.43
CA ALA A 12 67.34 11.79 39.01
C ALA A 12 66.42 12.51 38.02
N ALA A 13 66.93 13.44 37.22
CA ALA A 13 66.17 14.12 36.19
C ALA A 13 65.69 13.16 35.10
N VAL A 14 66.57 12.25 34.65
CA VAL A 14 66.17 11.21 33.67
C VAL A 14 65.11 10.26 34.26
N ALA A 15 65.27 9.82 35.51
CA ALA A 15 64.29 8.99 36.18
C ALA A 15 62.92 9.72 36.30
N LEU A 16 62.94 11.01 36.64
CA LEU A 16 61.72 11.82 36.75
C LEU A 16 61.03 11.99 35.39
N VAL A 17 61.77 12.22 34.30
CA VAL A 17 61.23 12.29 32.93
C VAL A 17 60.68 10.93 32.51
N LEU A 18 61.36 9.84 32.78
CA LEU A 18 60.85 8.50 32.49
C LEU A 18 59.57 8.19 33.29
N LEU A 19 59.51 8.58 34.56
CA LEU A 19 58.33 8.39 35.40
C LEU A 19 57.16 9.24 34.93
N ALA A 20 57.42 10.47 34.52
CA ALA A 20 56.43 11.34 33.86
C ALA A 20 55.90 10.71 32.56
N TRP A 21 56.79 10.23 31.70
CA TRP A 21 56.42 9.57 30.46
C TRP A 21 55.57 8.29 30.66
N LEU A 22 55.84 7.52 31.72
CA LEU A 22 55.08 6.34 32.07
C LEU A 22 53.70 6.65 32.72
N THR A 23 53.55 7.84 33.33
CA THR A 23 52.35 8.24 34.06
C THR A 23 51.35 9.03 33.20
N PHE A 24 51.80 9.82 32.25
CA PHE A 24 50.96 10.62 31.41
C PHE A 24 50.55 9.84 30.17
N PHE A 25 49.26 9.95 29.77
CA PHE A 25 48.71 9.39 28.56
C PHE A 25 47.67 10.36 27.97
N SER A 26 47.49 10.35 26.64
CA SER A 26 46.54 11.22 25.94
C SER A 26 45.41 10.37 25.42
N VAL A 27 44.15 10.86 25.56
CA VAL A 27 42.92 10.27 25.01
C VAL A 27 42.41 11.19 23.94
N ARG A 28 42.14 10.64 22.77
CA ARG A 28 41.50 11.36 21.64
C ARG A 28 40.00 11.43 21.83
N GLU A 29 39.35 12.42 21.24
CA GLU A 29 37.88 12.57 21.21
C GLU A 29 37.16 11.33 20.63
N THR A 30 37.83 10.60 19.74
CA THR A 30 37.30 9.43 19.04
C THR A 30 37.48 8.11 19.78
N GLU A 31 38.12 8.15 20.96
CA GLU A 31 38.55 6.94 21.70
C GLU A 31 38.13 7.00 23.17
N PHE A 32 37.93 5.84 23.73
CA PHE A 32 37.90 5.64 25.19
C PHE A 32 39.23 5.03 25.63
N ALA A 33 39.72 5.43 26.77
CA ALA A 33 40.83 4.75 27.40
C ALA A 33 40.34 3.94 28.60
N LEU A 34 40.52 2.61 28.57
CA LEU A 34 40.28 1.73 29.66
C LEU A 34 41.58 1.48 30.39
N ILE A 35 41.63 1.89 31.64
CA ILE A 35 42.80 1.67 32.51
C ILE A 35 42.65 0.34 33.21
N THR A 36 43.60 -0.55 32.99
CA THR A 36 43.65 -1.87 33.60
C THR A 36 44.80 -1.96 34.58
N GLN A 37 44.59 -2.67 35.66
CA GLN A 37 45.60 -2.99 36.67
C GLN A 37 45.68 -4.50 36.78
N PHE A 38 46.86 -5.06 36.48
CA PHE A 38 47.05 -6.52 36.44
C PHE A 38 45.99 -7.27 35.67
N GLY A 39 45.57 -6.72 34.52
CA GLY A 39 44.54 -7.31 33.65
C GLY A 39 43.08 -7.02 34.04
N ARG A 40 42.84 -6.39 35.21
CA ARG A 40 41.49 -6.05 35.65
C ARG A 40 41.14 -4.61 35.30
N PRO A 41 39.97 -4.32 34.70
CA PRO A 41 39.54 -2.96 34.40
C PRO A 41 39.22 -2.21 35.70
N VAL A 42 39.89 -1.05 35.89
CA VAL A 42 39.73 -0.21 37.09
C VAL A 42 38.95 1.05 36.80
N ARG A 43 39.24 1.73 35.69
CA ARG A 43 38.66 3.02 35.37
C ARG A 43 38.54 3.20 33.85
N THR A 44 37.41 3.73 33.40
CA THR A 44 37.21 4.20 32.02
C THR A 44 37.39 5.72 31.97
N VAL A 45 38.18 6.20 31.01
CA VAL A 45 38.35 7.64 30.71
C VAL A 45 37.66 7.92 29.41
N THR A 46 36.62 8.77 29.45
CA THR A 46 35.79 9.14 28.32
C THR A 46 36.14 10.52 27.77
N ASP A 47 36.75 11.36 28.59
CA ASP A 47 37.06 12.74 28.22
C ASP A 47 38.37 12.81 27.44
N ALA A 48 38.38 13.61 26.38
CA ALA A 48 39.57 13.84 25.60
C ALA A 48 40.56 14.74 26.36
N GLY A 49 41.84 14.48 26.18
CA GLY A 49 42.88 15.26 26.82
C GLY A 49 43.99 14.45 27.43
N LEU A 50 44.80 15.13 28.24
CA LEU A 50 45.94 14.53 28.99
C LEU A 50 45.47 14.03 30.33
N HIS A 51 45.70 12.74 30.59
CA HIS A 51 45.31 12.07 31.81
C HIS A 51 46.50 11.39 32.47
N VAL A 52 46.33 11.07 33.75
CA VAL A 52 47.38 10.44 34.58
C VAL A 52 46.96 9.03 34.97
N LYS A 53 47.87 8.09 34.84
CA LYS A 53 47.76 6.72 35.32
C LYS A 53 48.97 6.37 36.22
N TRP A 54 48.79 5.34 37.03
CA TRP A 54 49.94 4.82 37.77
C TRP A 54 50.90 4.07 36.85
N PHE A 55 52.19 4.09 37.16
CA PHE A 55 53.25 3.49 36.33
C PHE A 55 53.06 1.97 36.11
N PHE A 56 52.33 1.27 36.97
CA PHE A 56 52.01 -0.13 36.85
C PHE A 56 50.66 -0.41 36.17
N GLN A 57 49.93 0.61 35.78
CA GLN A 57 48.66 0.50 35.06
C GLN A 57 48.89 0.54 33.56
N SER A 58 48.13 -0.29 32.84
CA SER A 58 48.09 -0.28 31.38
C SER A 58 46.86 0.48 30.86
N SER A 59 46.98 1.16 29.74
CA SER A 59 45.86 1.82 29.06
C SER A 59 45.58 1.10 27.76
N THR A 60 44.33 0.68 27.56
CA THR A 60 43.83 0.07 26.33
C THR A 60 42.82 1.05 25.70
N TYR A 61 42.94 1.30 24.42
CA TYR A 61 42.11 2.28 23.70
C TYR A 61 41.06 1.55 22.90
N PHE A 62 39.82 2.05 22.94
CA PHE A 62 38.69 1.55 22.18
C PHE A 62 38.09 2.69 21.39
N ASP A 63 37.72 2.41 20.12
CA ASP A 63 37.07 3.39 19.21
C ASP A 63 35.64 3.68 19.70
N ARG A 64 35.34 4.98 19.85
CA ARG A 64 34.02 5.50 20.25
C ARG A 64 33.08 5.71 19.06
N ARG A 65 33.65 5.77 17.85
CA ARG A 65 32.90 6.06 16.63
C ARG A 65 31.91 4.98 16.31
N LEU A 66 30.89 5.37 15.56
CA LEU A 66 29.92 4.45 14.98
C LEU A 66 30.63 3.52 13.99
N ARG A 67 30.41 2.24 14.14
CA ARG A 67 30.90 1.17 13.26
C ARG A 67 29.72 0.51 12.58
N VAL A 68 29.96 0.04 11.36
CA VAL A 68 28.96 -0.74 10.62
C VAL A 68 29.45 -2.18 10.54
N TYR A 69 28.61 -3.07 10.99
CA TYR A 69 28.78 -4.51 10.84
C TYR A 69 27.82 -5.02 9.75
N ASP A 70 28.33 -5.79 8.82
CA ASP A 70 27.63 -6.35 7.69
C ASP A 70 27.65 -7.88 7.77
N PRO A 71 26.64 -8.51 8.42
CA PRO A 71 26.56 -9.95 8.55
C PRO A 71 26.34 -10.62 7.20
N ARG A 72 26.76 -11.87 7.09
CA ARG A 72 26.48 -12.68 5.90
C ARG A 72 24.98 -12.85 5.73
N PRO A 73 24.49 -12.91 4.47
CA PRO A 73 23.08 -13.19 4.18
C PRO A 73 22.63 -14.46 4.91
N SER A 74 21.48 -14.36 5.57
CA SER A 74 20.93 -15.47 6.36
C SER A 74 19.50 -15.77 5.95
N GLU A 75 19.09 -17.03 6.09
CA GLU A 75 17.74 -17.47 5.79
C GLU A 75 16.86 -17.35 7.03
N PHE A 76 15.66 -16.84 6.82
CA PHE A 76 14.63 -16.65 7.84
C PHE A 76 13.30 -17.20 7.38
N LEU A 77 12.48 -17.63 8.33
CA LEU A 77 11.13 -18.13 8.07
C LEU A 77 10.10 -17.12 8.56
N THR A 78 9.16 -16.74 7.68
CA THR A 78 8.02 -15.89 8.04
C THR A 78 6.90 -16.69 8.69
N ARG A 79 5.89 -15.99 9.27
CA ARG A 79 4.72 -16.61 9.88
C ARG A 79 3.99 -17.55 8.91
N ASP A 80 3.88 -17.17 7.64
CA ASP A 80 3.25 -17.95 6.57
C ASP A 80 4.18 -19.02 5.96
N LYS A 81 5.27 -19.38 6.68
CA LYS A 81 6.23 -20.45 6.33
C LYS A 81 6.92 -20.26 4.98
N LYS A 82 7.19 -19.01 4.63
CA LYS A 82 8.00 -18.68 3.44
C LYS A 82 9.43 -18.39 3.86
N ASN A 83 10.41 -19.01 3.18
CA ASN A 83 11.82 -18.75 3.42
C ASN A 83 12.26 -17.48 2.71
N LEU A 84 12.96 -16.62 3.43
CA LEU A 84 13.54 -15.37 2.95
C LEU A 84 15.02 -15.32 3.22
N VAL A 85 15.80 -14.87 2.26
CA VAL A 85 17.21 -14.52 2.43
C VAL A 85 17.29 -13.02 2.69
N ILE A 86 17.80 -12.65 3.86
CA ILE A 86 17.91 -11.25 4.27
C ILE A 86 19.38 -10.86 4.39
N GLU A 87 19.72 -9.76 3.74
CA GLU A 87 20.94 -9.02 3.92
C GLU A 87 20.63 -7.81 4.79
N SER A 88 21.31 -7.68 5.92
CA SER A 88 21.14 -6.58 6.86
C SER A 88 22.47 -5.89 7.16
N TYR A 89 22.42 -4.73 7.78
CA TYR A 89 23.58 -4.13 8.42
C TYR A 89 23.18 -3.58 9.78
N VAL A 90 24.17 -3.48 10.65
CA VAL A 90 24.01 -3.00 12.02
C VAL A 90 24.96 -1.85 12.24
N ALA A 91 24.43 -0.71 12.63
CA ALA A 91 25.21 0.42 13.08
C ALA A 91 25.34 0.36 14.61
N TRP A 92 26.55 0.23 15.10
CA TRP A 92 26.82 0.01 16.52
C TRP A 92 28.03 0.79 17.02
N ARG A 93 28.10 0.98 18.33
CA ARG A 93 29.27 1.56 19.00
C ARG A 93 29.42 0.97 20.40
N ILE A 94 30.61 1.09 20.94
CA ILE A 94 30.88 0.74 22.34
C ILE A 94 30.34 1.85 23.24
N ARG A 95 29.41 1.55 24.13
CA ARG A 95 28.85 2.50 25.09
C ARG A 95 29.50 2.40 26.47
N ASP A 96 29.74 1.18 26.92
CA ASP A 96 30.42 0.88 28.19
C ASP A 96 31.68 0.03 27.92
N PRO A 97 32.87 0.67 27.79
CA PRO A 97 34.13 -0.06 27.54
C PRO A 97 34.52 -1.06 28.64
N LYS A 98 34.14 -0.78 29.87
CA LYS A 98 34.45 -1.70 31.00
C LYS A 98 33.66 -2.98 30.83
N HIS A 99 32.33 -2.87 30.70
CA HIS A 99 31.46 -4.04 30.53
C HIS A 99 31.76 -4.79 29.24
N PHE A 100 32.10 -4.07 28.17
CA PHE A 100 32.51 -4.63 26.89
C PHE A 100 33.75 -5.53 27.02
N VAL A 101 34.78 -5.08 27.70
CA VAL A 101 36.03 -5.88 27.91
C VAL A 101 35.79 -7.08 28.80
N GLU A 102 34.97 -6.96 29.84
CA GLU A 102 34.62 -8.04 30.75
C GLU A 102 33.83 -9.16 30.06
N THR A 103 33.03 -8.85 29.09
CA THR A 103 32.09 -9.80 28.45
C THR A 103 32.52 -10.27 27.05
N VAL A 104 33.11 -9.39 26.27
CA VAL A 104 33.43 -9.62 24.85
C VAL A 104 34.94 -9.60 24.61
N GLY A 105 35.63 -8.61 25.13
CA GLY A 105 37.07 -8.44 25.05
C GLY A 105 37.58 -7.69 23.84
N ASP A 106 37.13 -8.01 22.64
CA ASP A 106 37.62 -7.43 21.39
C ASP A 106 36.49 -7.18 20.35
N PRO A 107 36.72 -6.26 19.37
CA PRO A 107 35.71 -5.92 18.37
C PRO A 107 35.29 -7.06 17.44
N VAL A 108 36.15 -8.03 17.18
CA VAL A 108 35.82 -9.18 16.30
C VAL A 108 34.84 -10.10 17.01
N SER A 109 35.10 -10.40 18.27
CA SER A 109 34.16 -11.13 19.11
C SER A 109 32.83 -10.41 19.29
N ALA A 110 32.86 -9.05 19.33
CA ALA A 110 31.65 -8.24 19.35
C ALA A 110 30.77 -8.46 18.11
N GLU A 111 31.35 -8.49 16.92
CA GLU A 111 30.63 -8.73 15.68
C GLU A 111 29.96 -10.11 15.66
N MET A 112 30.57 -11.14 16.23
CA MET A 112 29.96 -12.47 16.40
C MET A 112 28.74 -12.41 17.33
N ARG A 113 28.84 -11.72 18.46
CA ARG A 113 27.72 -11.54 19.39
C ARG A 113 26.59 -10.70 18.81
N LEU A 114 26.92 -9.65 18.05
CA LEU A 114 25.96 -8.85 17.30
C LEU A 114 25.24 -9.69 16.28
N HIS A 115 25.94 -10.59 15.57
CA HIS A 115 25.30 -11.53 14.66
C HIS A 115 24.21 -12.35 15.35
N ASP A 116 24.53 -12.97 16.49
CA ASP A 116 23.59 -13.82 17.22
C ASP A 116 22.37 -13.05 17.71
N ILE A 117 22.57 -11.84 18.25
CA ILE A 117 21.48 -10.98 18.74
C ILE A 117 20.57 -10.55 17.60
N VAL A 118 21.15 -10.04 16.49
CA VAL A 118 20.40 -9.54 15.35
C VAL A 118 19.70 -10.67 14.63
N TRP A 119 20.35 -11.82 14.45
CA TRP A 119 19.75 -13.01 13.87
C TRP A 119 18.55 -13.49 14.69
N SER A 120 18.70 -13.57 16.01
CA SER A 120 17.61 -13.95 16.91
C SER A 120 16.46 -12.94 16.88
N GLY A 121 16.78 -11.64 16.91
CA GLY A 121 15.80 -10.57 16.82
C GLY A 121 15.02 -10.57 15.50
N LEU A 122 15.73 -10.71 14.37
CA LEU A 122 15.12 -10.84 13.05
C LEU A 122 14.21 -12.07 12.96
N SER A 123 14.68 -13.23 13.44
CA SER A 123 13.90 -14.46 13.46
C SER A 123 12.60 -14.30 14.27
N ALA A 124 12.69 -13.68 15.45
CA ALA A 124 11.52 -13.46 16.31
C ALA A 124 10.50 -12.53 15.64
N VAL A 125 10.94 -11.42 15.09
CA VAL A 125 10.04 -10.43 14.48
C VAL A 125 9.46 -10.95 13.16
N LEU A 126 10.27 -11.57 12.29
CA LEU A 126 9.80 -12.14 11.02
C LEU A 126 8.82 -13.30 11.23
N GLY A 127 9.01 -14.10 12.26
CA GLY A 127 8.10 -15.19 12.64
C GLY A 127 6.70 -14.72 13.03
N THR A 128 6.50 -13.44 13.33
CA THR A 128 5.19 -12.85 13.63
C THR A 128 4.51 -12.17 12.44
N HIS A 129 5.22 -11.98 11.33
CA HIS A 129 4.73 -11.26 10.15
C HIS A 129 4.64 -12.16 8.91
N ASP A 130 3.64 -11.90 8.06
CA ASP A 130 3.52 -12.56 6.76
C ASP A 130 4.37 -11.84 5.71
N LEU A 131 4.82 -12.57 4.69
CA LEU A 131 5.62 -12.01 3.61
C LEU A 131 4.94 -10.81 2.94
N ASP A 132 3.65 -10.91 2.68
CA ASP A 132 2.89 -9.85 1.99
C ASP A 132 2.87 -8.55 2.80
N SER A 133 2.88 -8.60 4.14
CA SER A 133 2.94 -7.41 5.00
C SER A 133 4.32 -6.74 4.98
N ILE A 134 5.37 -7.49 4.68
CA ILE A 134 6.75 -7.00 4.63
C ILE A 134 7.07 -6.37 3.27
N VAL A 135 6.48 -6.91 2.17
CA VAL A 135 6.81 -6.55 0.78
C VAL A 135 5.80 -5.58 0.14
N ALA A 136 4.60 -5.39 0.72
CA ALA A 136 3.54 -4.58 0.12
C ALA A 136 3.91 -3.08 0.00
N PRO A 137 3.86 -2.47 -1.22
CA PRO A 137 4.42 -1.13 -1.45
C PRO A 137 3.62 0.05 -0.87
N SER A 138 2.33 -0.10 -0.61
CA SER A 138 1.44 1.04 -0.29
C SER A 138 1.11 1.24 1.19
N ALA A 139 1.32 0.22 2.02
CA ALA A 139 1.24 0.34 3.48
C ALA A 139 2.61 0.16 4.14
N ALA A 140 3.61 -0.24 3.35
CA ALA A 140 4.91 -0.72 3.80
C ALA A 140 5.84 0.38 4.33
N GLY A 141 5.69 1.63 3.92
CA GLY A 141 6.55 2.70 4.45
C GLY A 141 6.43 2.82 5.97
N VAL A 142 5.22 2.92 6.48
CA VAL A 142 4.97 3.11 7.92
C VAL A 142 5.11 1.80 8.70
N GLN A 143 4.70 0.67 8.13
CA GLN A 143 4.80 -0.63 8.81
C GLN A 143 6.23 -1.19 8.80
N ALA A 144 6.99 -0.98 7.72
CA ALA A 144 8.38 -1.41 7.66
C ALA A 144 9.28 -0.58 8.60
N GLU A 145 9.03 0.72 8.76
CA GLU A 145 9.74 1.54 9.75
C GLU A 145 9.43 1.08 11.17
N SER A 146 8.15 0.87 11.51
CA SER A 146 7.77 0.39 12.84
C SER A 146 8.36 -0.99 13.18
N PHE A 147 8.45 -1.87 12.20
CA PHE A 147 9.11 -3.17 12.31
C PHE A 147 10.62 -3.03 12.62
N LEU A 148 11.33 -2.17 11.88
CA LEU A 148 12.76 -1.95 12.08
C LEU A 148 13.05 -1.23 13.40
N ASP A 149 12.19 -0.33 13.83
CA ASP A 149 12.30 0.33 15.14
C ASP A 149 12.08 -0.64 16.29
N GLN A 150 11.10 -1.55 16.19
CA GLN A 150 10.89 -2.61 17.16
C GLN A 150 12.09 -3.56 17.23
N LEU A 151 12.65 -3.94 16.08
CA LEU A 151 13.84 -4.75 15.99
C LEU A 151 15.04 -4.06 16.66
N THR A 152 15.28 -2.79 16.34
CA THR A 152 16.38 -2.00 16.90
C THR A 152 16.22 -1.85 18.41
N ALA A 153 15.03 -1.59 18.91
CA ALA A 153 14.75 -1.47 20.34
C ALA A 153 14.97 -2.81 21.09
N ALA A 154 14.45 -3.92 20.54
CA ALA A 154 14.57 -5.24 21.14
C ALA A 154 16.04 -5.72 21.18
N THR A 155 16.76 -5.57 20.06
CA THR A 155 18.17 -5.97 19.95
C THR A 155 19.08 -5.02 20.73
N GLY A 156 18.79 -3.71 20.72
CA GLY A 156 19.57 -2.69 21.41
C GLY A 156 19.58 -2.85 22.93
N SER A 157 18.43 -3.15 23.53
CA SER A 157 18.35 -3.38 24.98
C SER A 157 19.17 -4.61 25.42
N SER A 158 19.14 -5.68 24.65
CA SER A 158 19.89 -6.90 24.90
C SER A 158 21.39 -6.69 24.72
N ALA A 159 21.81 -6.01 23.67
CA ALA A 159 23.23 -5.75 23.39
C ALA A 159 23.85 -4.83 24.45
N LEU A 160 23.14 -3.83 24.92
CA LEU A 160 23.60 -2.90 25.92
C LEU A 160 23.74 -3.56 27.27
N SER A 161 22.72 -4.31 27.70
CA SER A 161 22.71 -4.96 29.03
C SER A 161 23.68 -6.13 29.16
N GLN A 162 23.92 -6.87 28.07
CA GLN A 162 24.77 -8.06 28.10
C GLN A 162 26.22 -7.76 27.75
N TYR A 163 26.48 -6.80 26.88
CA TYR A 163 27.81 -6.60 26.28
C TYR A 163 28.33 -5.17 26.33
N GLY A 164 27.57 -4.22 26.85
CA GLY A 164 27.96 -2.80 26.84
C GLY A 164 28.02 -2.17 25.43
N ILE A 165 27.36 -2.80 24.46
CA ILE A 165 27.29 -2.37 23.07
C ILE A 165 25.96 -1.65 22.83
N GLU A 166 26.02 -0.44 22.27
CA GLU A 166 24.84 0.29 21.82
C GLU A 166 24.61 0.02 20.33
N ILE A 167 23.51 -0.64 20.01
CA ILE A 167 23.00 -0.74 18.64
C ILE A 167 22.23 0.54 18.37
N VAL A 168 22.70 1.33 17.40
CA VAL A 168 22.07 2.60 17.01
C VAL A 168 20.97 2.36 15.99
N ASP A 169 21.21 1.46 15.02
CA ASP A 169 20.26 1.16 13.97
C ASP A 169 20.50 -0.24 13.38
N VAL A 170 19.41 -0.89 13.01
CA VAL A 170 19.43 -2.16 12.26
C VAL A 170 18.58 -1.99 11.03
N ARG A 171 19.18 -2.19 9.85
CA ARG A 171 18.46 -2.02 8.56
C ARG A 171 18.62 -3.24 7.66
N ILE A 172 17.58 -3.50 6.89
CA ILE A 172 17.60 -4.52 5.85
C ILE A 172 18.06 -3.86 4.55
N LYS A 173 19.15 -4.38 3.96
CA LYS A 173 19.67 -3.94 2.66
C LYS A 173 18.87 -4.55 1.51
N ARG A 174 18.61 -5.85 1.63
CA ARG A 174 17.97 -6.63 0.58
C ARG A 174 17.19 -7.79 1.18
N LEU A 175 16.04 -8.04 0.57
CA LEU A 175 15.18 -9.17 0.89
C LEU A 175 14.99 -9.98 -0.39
N ASN A 176 15.43 -11.23 -0.38
CA ASN A 176 15.37 -12.14 -1.52
C ASN A 176 14.67 -13.44 -1.15
N LEU A 177 14.15 -14.14 -2.14
CA LEU A 177 13.77 -15.53 -2.01
C LEU A 177 14.98 -16.44 -2.28
N PRO A 178 15.10 -17.60 -1.60
CA PRO A 178 16.11 -18.58 -1.92
C PRO A 178 16.04 -18.99 -3.39
N GLU A 179 17.17 -19.04 -4.08
CA GLU A 179 17.23 -19.34 -5.53
C GLU A 179 16.54 -20.66 -5.90
N GLN A 180 16.65 -21.66 -5.04
CA GLN A 180 16.06 -23.00 -5.26
C GLN A 180 14.52 -22.95 -5.35
N ASN A 181 13.86 -22.05 -4.63
CA ASN A 181 12.40 -21.98 -4.53
C ASN A 181 11.79 -20.82 -5.33
N LYS A 182 12.61 -19.92 -5.85
CA LYS A 182 12.22 -18.67 -6.49
C LYS A 182 11.22 -18.87 -7.63
N GLN A 183 11.51 -19.82 -8.54
CA GLN A 183 10.64 -20.11 -9.67
C GLN A 183 9.26 -20.63 -9.25
N SER A 184 9.23 -21.58 -8.31
CA SER A 184 7.97 -22.17 -7.82
C SER A 184 7.13 -21.18 -7.03
N VAL A 185 7.77 -20.32 -6.23
CA VAL A 185 7.08 -19.26 -5.49
C VAL A 185 6.48 -18.23 -6.45
N TYR A 186 7.23 -17.78 -7.46
CA TYR A 186 6.71 -16.84 -8.47
C TYR A 186 5.57 -17.44 -9.29
N ALA A 187 5.66 -18.71 -9.68
CA ALA A 187 4.59 -19.40 -10.40
C ALA A 187 3.31 -19.45 -9.56
N ARG A 188 3.42 -19.81 -8.28
CA ARG A 188 2.28 -19.83 -7.34
C ARG A 188 1.70 -18.44 -7.12
N MET A 189 2.52 -17.42 -6.90
CA MET A 189 2.06 -16.03 -6.74
C MET A 189 1.33 -15.52 -7.99
N ARG A 190 1.83 -15.85 -9.17
CA ARG A 190 1.16 -15.52 -10.44
C ARG A 190 -0.20 -16.20 -10.55
N ALA A 191 -0.27 -17.51 -10.29
CA ALA A 191 -1.53 -18.25 -10.31
C ALA A 191 -2.56 -17.69 -9.32
N GLU A 192 -2.12 -17.33 -8.12
CA GLU A 192 -2.98 -16.71 -7.11
C GLU A 192 -3.49 -15.33 -7.54
N ARG A 193 -2.63 -14.49 -8.08
CA ARG A 193 -3.03 -13.19 -8.64
C ARG A 193 -4.01 -13.32 -9.81
N GLU A 194 -3.81 -14.31 -10.67
CA GLU A 194 -4.77 -14.61 -11.74
C GLU A 194 -6.12 -15.11 -11.20
N ARG A 195 -6.11 -15.93 -10.14
CA ARG A 195 -7.34 -16.37 -9.47
C ARG A 195 -8.13 -15.18 -8.92
N ILE A 196 -7.47 -14.31 -8.19
CA ILE A 196 -8.07 -13.08 -7.62
C ILE A 196 -8.59 -12.17 -8.74
N ALA A 197 -7.81 -11.99 -9.80
CA ALA A 197 -8.24 -11.16 -10.94
C ALA A 197 -9.44 -11.75 -11.69
N ARG A 198 -9.54 -13.08 -11.82
CA ARG A 198 -10.73 -13.74 -12.38
C ARG A 198 -11.95 -13.56 -11.48
N GLN A 199 -11.76 -13.67 -10.17
CA GLN A 199 -12.85 -13.45 -9.21
C GLN A 199 -13.41 -12.02 -9.32
N TYR A 200 -12.56 -10.99 -9.27
CA TYR A 200 -13.03 -9.60 -9.40
C TYR A 200 -13.70 -9.31 -10.75
N ARG A 201 -13.20 -9.93 -11.85
CA ARG A 201 -13.87 -9.81 -13.16
C ARG A 201 -15.25 -10.43 -13.14
N ALA A 202 -15.40 -11.64 -12.60
CA ALA A 202 -16.69 -12.30 -12.50
C ALA A 202 -17.69 -11.53 -11.62
N GLU A 203 -17.24 -10.99 -10.50
CA GLU A 203 -18.06 -10.12 -9.65
C GLU A 203 -18.47 -8.83 -10.38
N GLY A 204 -17.55 -8.23 -11.12
CA GLY A 204 -17.83 -7.04 -11.94
C GLY A 204 -18.81 -7.32 -13.07
N GLU A 205 -18.70 -8.47 -13.74
CA GLU A 205 -19.67 -8.90 -14.78
C GLU A 205 -21.05 -9.17 -14.17
N GLU A 206 -21.13 -9.83 -13.04
CA GLU A 206 -22.39 -10.04 -12.33
C GLU A 206 -23.09 -8.72 -11.97
N GLN A 207 -22.33 -7.78 -11.39
CA GLN A 207 -22.86 -6.46 -11.07
C GLN A 207 -23.32 -5.68 -12.33
N ALA A 208 -22.54 -5.75 -13.40
CA ALA A 208 -22.91 -5.11 -14.66
C ALA A 208 -24.18 -5.70 -15.26
N LEU A 209 -24.34 -7.02 -15.20
CA LEU A 209 -25.59 -7.69 -15.65
C LEU A 209 -26.78 -7.29 -14.79
N ARG A 210 -26.65 -7.23 -13.48
CA ARG A 210 -27.73 -6.77 -12.57
C ARG A 210 -28.14 -5.33 -12.89
N ILE A 211 -27.17 -4.41 -13.02
CA ILE A 211 -27.45 -3.00 -13.34
C ILE A 211 -28.16 -2.87 -14.69
N ARG A 212 -27.72 -3.62 -15.72
CA ARG A 212 -28.36 -3.61 -17.03
C ARG A 212 -29.78 -4.15 -16.96
N ALA A 213 -29.99 -5.28 -16.29
CA ALA A 213 -31.33 -5.86 -16.14
C ALA A 213 -32.29 -4.92 -15.41
N ASP A 214 -31.84 -4.24 -14.36
CA ASP A 214 -32.64 -3.23 -13.67
C ASP A 214 -32.96 -2.02 -14.53
N ALA A 215 -31.99 -1.53 -15.29
CA ALA A 215 -32.20 -0.42 -16.23
C ALA A 215 -33.18 -0.79 -17.35
N ASP A 216 -33.05 -2.00 -17.92
CA ASP A 216 -33.97 -2.50 -18.94
C ASP A 216 -35.39 -2.65 -18.38
N ARG A 217 -35.54 -3.19 -17.18
CA ARG A 217 -36.83 -3.28 -16.49
C ARG A 217 -37.46 -1.88 -16.30
N GLN A 218 -36.71 -0.92 -15.79
CA GLN A 218 -37.17 0.44 -15.60
C GLN A 218 -37.56 1.09 -16.92
N ARG A 219 -36.76 0.92 -17.98
CA ARG A 219 -37.07 1.39 -19.31
C ARG A 219 -38.42 0.82 -19.81
N ASP A 220 -38.61 -0.48 -19.69
CA ASP A 220 -39.82 -1.16 -20.11
C ASP A 220 -41.05 -0.74 -19.31
N GLU A 221 -40.91 -0.52 -18.00
CA GLU A 221 -41.96 0.06 -17.15
C GLU A 221 -42.34 1.47 -17.59
N ILE A 222 -41.37 2.35 -17.87
CA ILE A 222 -41.59 3.71 -18.30
C ILE A 222 -42.26 3.71 -19.67
N LEU A 223 -41.78 2.91 -20.63
CA LEU A 223 -42.35 2.79 -21.97
C LEU A 223 -43.79 2.27 -21.93
N SER A 224 -44.06 1.24 -21.14
CA SER A 224 -45.40 0.67 -20.99
C SER A 224 -46.37 1.70 -20.38
N ALA A 225 -45.91 2.46 -19.38
CA ALA A 225 -46.71 3.51 -18.78
C ALA A 225 -47.02 4.64 -19.80
N ALA A 226 -46.01 5.04 -20.58
CA ALA A 226 -46.16 6.05 -21.60
C ALA A 226 -47.10 5.60 -22.73
N TYR A 227 -47.01 4.36 -23.21
CA TYR A 227 -47.93 3.79 -24.19
C TYR A 227 -49.35 3.73 -23.65
N LYS A 228 -49.55 3.27 -22.42
CA LYS A 228 -50.86 3.27 -21.77
C LYS A 228 -51.47 4.66 -21.70
N GLU A 229 -50.70 5.66 -21.35
CA GLU A 229 -51.17 7.05 -21.27
C GLU A 229 -51.47 7.63 -22.65
N ALA A 230 -50.62 7.31 -23.65
CA ALA A 230 -50.86 7.72 -25.05
C ALA A 230 -52.16 7.10 -25.61
N GLU A 231 -52.39 5.81 -25.41
CA GLU A 231 -53.60 5.13 -25.83
C GLU A 231 -54.86 5.64 -25.10
N ARG A 232 -54.72 5.94 -23.80
CA ARG A 232 -55.79 6.57 -23.02
C ARG A 232 -56.15 7.94 -23.61
N THR A 233 -55.18 8.79 -23.82
CA THR A 233 -55.38 10.14 -24.39
C THR A 233 -56.01 10.07 -25.80
N ARG A 234 -55.53 9.13 -26.65
CA ARG A 234 -56.08 8.90 -27.98
C ARG A 234 -57.54 8.44 -27.87
N GLY A 235 -57.81 7.47 -26.99
CA GLY A 235 -59.19 6.99 -26.78
C GLY A 235 -60.13 8.06 -26.24
N GLU A 236 -59.67 8.92 -25.36
CA GLU A 236 -60.47 10.07 -24.88
C GLU A 236 -60.73 11.09 -26.01
N GLY A 237 -59.69 11.35 -26.85
CA GLY A 237 -59.83 12.20 -28.04
C GLY A 237 -60.83 11.65 -29.02
N ASP A 238 -60.73 10.35 -29.36
CA ASP A 238 -61.67 9.70 -30.29
C ASP A 238 -63.08 9.66 -29.70
N ALA A 239 -63.25 9.42 -28.42
CA ALA A 239 -64.53 9.49 -27.76
C ALA A 239 -65.16 10.92 -27.78
N ALA A 240 -64.33 11.93 -27.54
CA ALA A 240 -64.75 13.34 -27.62
C ALA A 240 -65.16 13.72 -29.07
N ALA A 241 -64.36 13.33 -30.05
CA ALA A 241 -64.68 13.55 -31.47
C ALA A 241 -66.00 12.84 -31.85
N THR A 242 -66.14 11.55 -31.47
CA THR A 242 -67.37 10.82 -31.75
C THR A 242 -68.62 11.45 -31.12
N ARG A 243 -68.49 11.94 -29.87
CA ARG A 243 -69.61 12.66 -29.23
C ARG A 243 -69.95 13.95 -29.99
N THR A 244 -68.96 14.73 -30.40
CA THR A 244 -69.13 15.96 -31.14
C THR A 244 -69.83 15.71 -32.51
N TYR A 245 -69.37 14.68 -33.24
CA TYR A 245 -70.00 14.26 -34.48
C TYR A 245 -71.44 13.74 -34.29
N SER A 246 -71.68 12.95 -33.23
CA SER A 246 -73.02 12.45 -32.93
C SER A 246 -73.99 13.56 -32.55
N GLN A 247 -73.53 14.58 -31.79
CA GLN A 247 -74.36 15.73 -31.48
C GLN A 247 -74.68 16.56 -32.73
N ALA A 248 -73.69 16.76 -33.60
CA ALA A 248 -73.89 17.48 -34.88
C ALA A 248 -74.85 16.71 -35.77
N TYR A 249 -74.74 15.38 -35.85
CA TYR A 249 -75.66 14.51 -36.56
C TYR A 249 -77.11 14.62 -36.05
N SER A 250 -77.28 14.62 -34.73
CA SER A 250 -78.59 14.70 -34.08
C SER A 250 -79.28 16.03 -34.35
N ARG A 251 -78.52 17.11 -34.56
CA ARG A 251 -79.10 18.45 -34.89
C ARG A 251 -79.67 18.54 -36.33
N ASN A 252 -79.00 17.94 -37.30
CA ASN A 252 -79.48 17.91 -38.70
C ASN A 252 -79.01 16.62 -39.40
N PRO A 253 -79.72 15.49 -39.24
CA PRO A 253 -79.31 14.23 -39.82
C PRO A 253 -79.19 14.21 -41.35
N LYS A 254 -80.06 14.97 -42.03
CA LYS A 254 -80.07 15.04 -43.53
C LYS A 254 -78.76 15.72 -44.04
N PHE A 255 -78.38 16.82 -43.42
CA PHE A 255 -77.19 17.57 -43.83
C PHE A 255 -75.90 16.73 -43.46
N TYR A 256 -75.87 16.11 -42.33
CA TYR A 256 -74.71 15.27 -41.96
C TYR A 256 -74.54 14.09 -42.90
N LYS A 257 -75.64 13.46 -43.31
CA LYS A 257 -75.63 12.35 -44.26
C LYS A 257 -75.08 12.81 -45.61
N LEU A 258 -75.45 13.99 -46.08
CA LEU A 258 -74.96 14.57 -47.31
C LEU A 258 -73.44 14.81 -47.22
N VAL A 259 -72.96 15.53 -46.20
CA VAL A 259 -71.56 15.86 -46.07
C VAL A 259 -70.72 14.58 -45.96
N ARG A 260 -71.17 13.59 -45.18
CA ARG A 260 -70.44 12.34 -44.98
C ARG A 260 -70.36 11.49 -46.25
N THR A 261 -71.42 11.49 -47.02
CA THR A 261 -71.45 10.86 -48.36
C THR A 261 -70.45 11.52 -49.33
N LEU A 262 -70.42 12.82 -49.36
CA LEU A 262 -69.44 13.56 -50.19
C LEU A 262 -68.00 13.32 -49.71
N GLU A 263 -67.74 13.34 -48.42
CA GLU A 263 -66.39 12.98 -47.85
C GLU A 263 -65.99 11.58 -48.25
N SER A 264 -66.88 10.63 -48.14
CA SER A 264 -66.62 9.23 -48.50
C SER A 264 -66.30 9.12 -49.99
N TYR A 265 -67.04 9.81 -50.85
CA TYR A 265 -66.72 9.82 -52.26
C TYR A 265 -65.39 10.51 -52.55
N LYS A 266 -65.03 11.58 -51.85
CA LYS A 266 -63.73 12.24 -51.98
C LYS A 266 -62.54 11.29 -51.60
N LYS A 267 -62.78 10.36 -50.69
CA LYS A 267 -61.78 9.35 -50.30
C LYS A 267 -61.70 8.16 -51.26
N ILE A 268 -62.80 7.80 -51.86
CA ILE A 268 -62.91 6.65 -52.76
C ILE A 268 -62.56 6.99 -54.18
N LEU A 269 -62.93 8.20 -54.63
CA LEU A 269 -62.66 8.69 -55.95
C LEU A 269 -61.36 9.45 -56.01
N ASP A 270 -60.30 8.76 -56.32
CA ASP A 270 -59.00 9.34 -56.63
C ASP A 270 -58.83 9.42 -58.16
N ASP A 271 -57.75 10.06 -58.62
CA ASP A 271 -57.49 10.27 -60.06
C ASP A 271 -57.40 8.97 -60.92
N LYS A 272 -57.41 7.81 -60.27
CA LYS A 272 -57.30 6.50 -60.92
C LYS A 272 -58.58 5.65 -60.82
N THR A 273 -59.58 6.13 -60.09
CA THR A 273 -60.81 5.36 -59.84
C THR A 273 -61.88 5.70 -60.82
N THR A 274 -62.37 4.72 -61.55
CA THR A 274 -63.55 4.88 -62.41
C THR A 274 -64.79 4.38 -61.69
N ALA A 275 -65.70 5.25 -61.31
CA ALA A 275 -66.92 4.88 -60.62
C ALA A 275 -68.09 4.73 -61.62
N ILE A 276 -68.70 3.59 -61.63
CA ILE A 276 -69.94 3.36 -62.39
C ILE A 276 -71.13 3.59 -61.42
N LEU A 277 -71.86 4.70 -61.69
CA LEU A 277 -72.97 5.10 -60.85
C LEU A 277 -74.31 4.81 -61.57
N SER A 278 -75.25 4.20 -60.86
CA SER A 278 -76.61 4.06 -61.33
C SER A 278 -77.33 5.44 -61.40
N SER A 279 -78.19 5.66 -62.35
CA SER A 279 -79.00 6.87 -62.44
C SER A 279 -79.84 7.15 -61.19
N ASP A 280 -80.03 6.13 -60.35
CA ASP A 280 -80.79 6.21 -59.10
C ASP A 280 -79.91 6.44 -57.86
N SER A 281 -78.59 6.63 -58.06
CA SER A 281 -77.64 6.86 -56.95
C SER A 281 -77.96 8.15 -56.19
N GLU A 282 -77.82 8.11 -54.85
CA GLU A 282 -78.09 9.31 -54.01
C GLU A 282 -77.24 10.52 -54.44
N LEU A 283 -76.00 10.27 -54.89
CA LEU A 283 -75.14 11.34 -55.40
C LEU A 283 -75.70 12.06 -56.62
N LEU A 284 -76.20 11.31 -57.63
CA LEU A 284 -76.78 11.89 -58.82
C LEU A 284 -78.14 12.54 -58.50
N LYS A 285 -78.93 12.03 -57.59
CA LYS A 285 -80.14 12.66 -57.06
C LYS A 285 -79.88 14.02 -56.41
N VAL A 286 -78.86 14.14 -55.64
CA VAL A 286 -78.39 15.41 -54.99
C VAL A 286 -77.87 16.42 -56.04
N LEU A 287 -77.05 15.93 -56.98
CA LEU A 287 -76.49 16.77 -58.05
C LEU A 287 -77.57 17.25 -59.05
N MET A 288 -78.53 16.42 -59.41
CA MET A 288 -79.56 16.76 -60.43
C MET A 288 -80.79 17.53 -59.90
N LYS A 289 -81.14 17.34 -58.62
CA LYS A 289 -82.32 17.96 -58.04
C LYS A 289 -82.11 19.17 -57.17
N GLY A 290 -80.85 19.41 -56.75
CA GLY A 290 -80.58 20.50 -55.82
C GLY A 290 -81.41 20.43 -54.52
N GLU A 291 -82.07 19.32 -54.23
CA GLU A 291 -82.96 19.14 -53.10
C GLU A 291 -82.25 18.58 -51.90
N GLY A 292 -81.63 19.44 -51.15
CA GLY A 292 -81.00 19.15 -49.85
C GLY A 292 -81.28 20.20 -48.82
N ALA A 293 -82.05 21.21 -49.11
CA ALA A 293 -82.35 22.28 -48.15
C ALA A 293 -83.83 22.63 -48.14
N GLN A 294 -84.64 21.79 -47.55
CA GLN A 294 -85.87 22.11 -46.82
C GLN A 294 -86.09 21.13 -45.72
#